data_bb93ee764a4a9752a757584794a8d404
#
_entry.id   bb93ee764a4a9752a757584794a8d404
#
_cell.length_a   1.000
_cell.length_b   1.000
_cell.length_c   1.000
_cell.angle_alpha   90.00
_cell.angle_beta   90.00
_cell.angle_gamma   90.00
#
_symmetry.space_group_name_H-M   'P 1'
#
loop_
_entity.id
_entity.type
_entity.pdbx_description
1 polymer ?
#
loop_
_entity_poly.entity_id
_entity_poly.type
_entity_poly.pdbx_seq_one_letter_code
_entity_poly.pdbx_strand_id
1 'polypeptide(L)'
;MTKDMTTAPQHGGNGGRETIDQMTVAKLFMRYLKLEEVDRVFGVPGGAIVNFLDELRHSKDCEYVVCRHETGACFIADGYWRVSGKLGVVLVTSGPGAINALNGAVNADASLSQLLIVTGEVTQAFYGRGWEQEGIDADLDVTTLYKNAVASSSIVTNATNFQTMMTMALRSSRATPGRCAHVSVPLDVQSMVAKNISFPASPANYRAQFHGHDPEAAARIVTELVGAKRPLIFLGNGCRIALRGDNLAQFQSFVETFGIPVMTTLDGKGLFPESHQLSLRAYGKGGCMWPAAYLSPPPAAPGAQPYDYLLVIGSRLDQFSTNLWERHIYPSGPFVQVDVRQESIGRGMPVDRAVIAEAGAFIRDMVGAAENLKPDKASMQSRLHYLAWLKNEHSPYFDPKSHESSTVPARPERIMAILSNLLPPGSHVFADAGNSCGWCSHYLVIDPPTQAHAALEIGSMGYAVGAVVGAKLAAPDAVCVAVCGDGGFLMHGSEVSTAVANKAGAIWVVWSEDDLSMVSQGMGFMLHDQADYDHYYRIGNPDIAKIAEGMGAHACTVSSPAEFASAFVAAIEASKSGVPQVVVVREDRTAAPPFYVHQFPWLAPPPS
;
A
#
# COMPACT_ATOMS: atom_id res chain seq x y z
N MET A 1 31.97 -4.37 -57.33
CA MET A 1 30.55 -4.41 -57.15
C MET A 1 30.29 -4.00 -55.71
N THR A 2 30.13 -2.73 -55.55
CA THR A 2 29.96 -2.01 -54.26
C THR A 2 28.51 -2.08 -53.81
N LYS A 3 28.27 -2.55 -52.60
CA LYS A 3 26.96 -2.49 -51.94
C LYS A 3 26.85 -1.19 -51.15
N ASP A 4 25.87 -0.41 -51.52
CA ASP A 4 25.42 0.77 -50.81
C ASP A 4 25.07 0.44 -49.36
N MET A 5 25.71 1.15 -48.43
CA MET A 5 25.30 1.27 -47.07
C MET A 5 24.28 2.40 -46.98
N THR A 6 23.01 2.05 -46.82
CA THR A 6 21.93 2.98 -46.56
C THR A 6 22.16 3.67 -45.21
N THR A 7 22.32 4.95 -45.27
CA THR A 7 22.44 5.88 -44.16
C THR A 7 21.19 5.83 -43.29
N ALA A 8 21.39 5.54 -42.00
CA ALA A 8 20.38 5.79 -40.96
C ALA A 8 20.05 7.29 -40.92
N PRO A 9 18.80 7.68 -40.63
CA PRO A 9 18.46 9.09 -40.55
C PRO A 9 19.19 9.73 -39.35
N GLN A 10 19.96 10.77 -39.66
CA GLN A 10 20.54 11.65 -38.66
C GLN A 10 19.40 12.39 -37.93
N HIS A 11 19.13 11.99 -36.71
CA HIS A 11 18.38 12.82 -35.79
C HIS A 11 19.22 14.03 -35.40
N GLY A 12 19.06 15.12 -36.13
CA GLY A 12 19.49 16.43 -35.76
C GLY A 12 18.69 16.89 -34.55
N GLY A 13 19.21 16.61 -33.34
CA GLY A 13 18.48 16.85 -32.12
C GLY A 13 18.60 18.28 -31.65
N ASN A 14 17.47 18.97 -31.52
CA ASN A 14 17.27 19.95 -30.45
C ASN A 14 16.89 19.12 -29.21
N GLY A 15 17.83 18.93 -28.30
CA GLY A 15 17.69 18.03 -27.16
C GLY A 15 16.45 18.33 -26.31
N GLY A 16 15.52 17.38 -26.25
CA GLY A 16 14.51 17.31 -25.20
C GLY A 16 13.08 17.70 -25.56
N ARG A 17 12.74 18.09 -26.80
CA ARG A 17 11.39 18.55 -27.18
C ARG A 17 11.02 18.12 -28.60
N GLU A 18 9.74 17.82 -28.80
CA GLU A 18 9.10 17.61 -30.10
C GLU A 18 8.21 18.82 -30.42
N THR A 19 8.26 19.33 -31.64
CA THR A 19 7.33 20.40 -32.10
C THR A 19 6.13 19.74 -32.77
N ILE A 20 4.93 20.06 -32.29
CA ILE A 20 3.65 19.61 -32.84
C ILE A 20 2.86 20.83 -33.27
N ASP A 21 2.50 20.90 -34.54
CA ASP A 21 1.80 22.07 -35.10
C ASP A 21 0.43 22.26 -34.47
N GLN A 22 -0.35 21.18 -34.37
CA GLN A 22 -1.65 21.21 -33.72
C GLN A 22 -2.10 19.82 -33.28
N MET A 23 -2.83 19.77 -32.14
CA MET A 23 -3.38 18.53 -31.58
C MET A 23 -4.53 18.83 -30.63
N THR A 24 -5.57 17.99 -30.57
CA THR A 24 -6.63 18.12 -29.56
C THR A 24 -6.10 17.81 -28.17
N VAL A 25 -6.74 18.39 -27.15
CA VAL A 25 -6.40 18.12 -25.74
C VAL A 25 -6.54 16.62 -25.42
N ALA A 26 -7.58 15.96 -25.94
CA ALA A 26 -7.75 14.51 -25.74
C ALA A 26 -6.57 13.70 -26.29
N LYS A 27 -6.07 14.04 -27.47
CA LYS A 27 -4.85 13.39 -28.04
C LYS A 27 -3.59 13.72 -27.26
N LEU A 28 -3.45 14.96 -26.77
CA LEU A 28 -2.32 15.32 -25.88
C LEU A 28 -2.34 14.53 -24.57
N PHE A 29 -3.52 14.31 -24.00
CA PHE A 29 -3.68 13.44 -22.83
C PHE A 29 -3.10 12.04 -23.10
N MET A 30 -3.51 11.40 -24.21
CA MET A 30 -2.97 10.08 -24.59
C MET A 30 -1.45 10.08 -24.77
N ARG A 31 -0.88 11.17 -25.30
CA ARG A 31 0.57 11.30 -25.42
C ARG A 31 1.28 11.37 -24.06
N TYR A 32 0.68 12.06 -23.06
CA TYR A 32 1.21 12.05 -21.70
C TYR A 32 1.09 10.69 -21.04
N LEU A 33 -0.01 9.96 -21.24
CA LEU A 33 -0.15 8.58 -20.74
C LEU A 33 0.96 7.68 -21.32
N LYS A 34 1.21 7.77 -22.62
CA LYS A 34 2.29 7.01 -23.28
C LYS A 34 3.66 7.39 -22.75
N LEU A 35 3.91 8.69 -22.53
CA LEU A 35 5.19 9.19 -22.01
C LEU A 35 5.48 8.70 -20.58
N GLU A 36 4.44 8.52 -19.75
CA GLU A 36 4.52 7.97 -18.38
C GLU A 36 4.36 6.44 -18.35
N GLU A 37 4.36 5.78 -19.52
CA GLU A 37 4.25 4.31 -19.66
C GLU A 37 2.97 3.74 -19.05
N VAL A 38 1.90 4.52 -19.06
CA VAL A 38 0.58 4.10 -18.59
C VAL A 38 -0.07 3.22 -19.65
N ASP A 39 -0.34 1.98 -19.28
CA ASP A 39 -0.97 0.98 -20.14
C ASP A 39 -2.42 0.64 -19.71
N ARG A 40 -2.87 1.16 -18.56
CA ARG A 40 -4.24 1.01 -18.08
C ARG A 40 -4.76 2.28 -17.40
N VAL A 41 -6.01 2.58 -17.69
CA VAL A 41 -6.79 3.64 -17.06
C VAL A 41 -8.04 3.02 -16.45
N PHE A 42 -8.34 3.32 -15.21
CA PHE A 42 -9.43 2.73 -14.44
C PHE A 42 -10.57 3.75 -14.27
N GLY A 43 -11.82 3.33 -14.30
CA GLY A 43 -12.90 4.27 -14.05
C GLY A 43 -14.29 3.77 -14.40
N VAL A 44 -15.25 4.66 -14.23
CA VAL A 44 -16.64 4.49 -14.65
C VAL A 44 -16.92 5.48 -15.79
N PRO A 45 -17.36 5.01 -16.98
CA PRO A 45 -17.58 5.89 -18.12
C PRO A 45 -18.77 6.83 -17.88
N GLY A 46 -18.69 8.04 -18.46
CA GLY A 46 -19.78 9.01 -18.40
C GLY A 46 -19.65 10.10 -19.45
N GLY A 47 -20.68 10.92 -19.59
CA GLY A 47 -20.82 11.90 -20.67
C GLY A 47 -19.70 12.95 -20.71
N ALA A 48 -19.21 13.39 -19.55
CA ALA A 48 -18.20 14.44 -19.47
C ALA A 48 -16.75 14.00 -19.82
N ILE A 49 -16.52 12.71 -20.20
CA ILE A 49 -15.20 12.19 -20.58
C ILE A 49 -15.18 11.49 -21.93
N VAL A 50 -16.23 11.65 -22.75
CA VAL A 50 -16.39 10.88 -23.99
C VAL A 50 -15.27 11.10 -25.00
N ASN A 51 -14.65 12.29 -25.05
CA ASN A 51 -13.54 12.55 -25.96
C ASN A 51 -12.27 11.79 -25.55
N PHE A 52 -12.03 11.61 -24.26
CA PHE A 52 -10.95 10.78 -23.76
C PHE A 52 -11.22 9.29 -24.02
N LEU A 53 -12.45 8.83 -23.79
CA LEU A 53 -12.86 7.45 -24.08
C LEU A 53 -12.74 7.13 -25.57
N ASP A 54 -13.04 8.10 -26.45
CA ASP A 54 -12.89 7.92 -27.90
C ASP A 54 -11.43 7.72 -28.29
N GLU A 55 -10.49 8.48 -27.72
CA GLU A 55 -9.06 8.29 -27.97
C GLU A 55 -8.54 6.97 -27.36
N LEU A 56 -9.01 6.61 -26.15
CA LEU A 56 -8.63 5.34 -25.48
C LEU A 56 -9.07 4.12 -26.30
N ARG A 57 -10.30 4.11 -26.86
CA ARG A 57 -10.78 2.97 -27.65
C ARG A 57 -9.97 2.76 -28.94
N HIS A 58 -9.28 3.79 -29.45
CA HIS A 58 -8.41 3.71 -30.62
C HIS A 58 -6.96 3.39 -30.23
N SER A 59 -6.61 3.41 -28.94
CA SER A 59 -5.29 3.10 -28.44
C SER A 59 -5.04 1.59 -28.48
N LYS A 60 -3.82 1.22 -28.89
CA LYS A 60 -3.33 -0.17 -28.78
C LYS A 60 -2.43 -0.38 -27.56
N ASP A 61 -1.98 0.71 -26.97
CA ASP A 61 -0.97 0.73 -25.92
C ASP A 61 -1.56 0.97 -24.53
N CYS A 62 -2.83 1.42 -24.44
CA CYS A 62 -3.49 1.77 -23.20
C CYS A 62 -4.96 1.32 -23.22
N GLU A 63 -5.36 0.56 -22.21
CA GLU A 63 -6.71 0.00 -22.05
C GLU A 63 -7.50 0.77 -21.00
N TYR A 64 -8.81 0.99 -21.25
CA TYR A 64 -9.73 1.50 -20.24
C TYR A 64 -10.45 0.35 -19.54
N VAL A 65 -10.17 0.17 -18.25
CA VAL A 65 -10.78 -0.85 -17.39
C VAL A 65 -12.04 -0.28 -16.76
N VAL A 66 -13.20 -0.80 -17.17
CA VAL A 66 -14.50 -0.36 -16.64
C VAL A 66 -14.73 -0.97 -15.26
N CYS A 67 -14.68 -0.11 -14.24
CA CYS A 67 -14.97 -0.45 -12.84
C CYS A 67 -16.47 -0.31 -12.54
N ARG A 68 -16.88 -0.64 -11.32
CA ARG A 68 -18.30 -0.60 -10.90
C ARG A 68 -18.62 0.58 -10.00
N HIS A 69 -17.58 1.14 -9.38
CA HIS A 69 -17.68 2.33 -8.55
C HIS A 69 -16.37 3.13 -8.65
N GLU A 70 -16.43 4.45 -8.59
CA GLU A 70 -15.25 5.31 -8.77
C GLU A 70 -14.26 5.20 -7.60
N THR A 71 -14.74 5.00 -6.37
CA THR A 71 -13.86 4.65 -5.23
C THR A 71 -13.16 3.31 -5.48
N GLY A 72 -13.89 2.30 -5.99
CA GLY A 72 -13.33 1.01 -6.40
C GLY A 72 -12.27 1.17 -7.49
N ALA A 73 -12.49 2.03 -8.47
CA ALA A 73 -11.51 2.35 -9.51
C ALA A 73 -10.20 2.92 -8.92
N CYS A 74 -10.30 3.80 -7.92
CA CYS A 74 -9.13 4.33 -7.22
C CYS A 74 -8.39 3.22 -6.44
N PHE A 75 -9.11 2.33 -5.76
CA PHE A 75 -8.50 1.19 -5.06
C PHE A 75 -7.81 0.22 -6.03
N ILE A 76 -8.44 -0.06 -7.18
CA ILE A 76 -7.85 -0.87 -8.25
C ILE A 76 -6.58 -0.20 -8.79
N ALA A 77 -6.61 1.11 -9.06
CA ALA A 77 -5.46 1.88 -9.53
C ALA A 77 -4.32 1.89 -8.50
N ASP A 78 -4.63 1.98 -7.20
CA ASP A 78 -3.64 1.91 -6.12
C ASP A 78 -3.00 0.51 -6.03
N GLY A 79 -3.80 -0.55 -6.06
CA GLY A 79 -3.28 -1.92 -6.10
C GLY A 79 -2.40 -2.18 -7.32
N TYR A 80 -2.79 -1.65 -8.49
CA TYR A 80 -2.00 -1.72 -9.71
C TYR A 80 -0.64 -1.02 -9.56
N TRP A 81 -0.63 0.21 -9.01
CA TRP A 81 0.61 0.94 -8.74
C TRP A 81 1.52 0.22 -7.73
N ARG A 82 0.98 -0.27 -6.62
CA ARG A 82 1.78 -0.94 -5.57
C ARG A 82 2.56 -2.14 -6.09
N VAL A 83 2.00 -2.84 -7.06
CA VAL A 83 2.61 -4.05 -7.64
C VAL A 83 3.49 -3.72 -8.84
N SER A 84 2.99 -2.94 -9.81
CA SER A 84 3.72 -2.61 -11.04
C SER A 84 4.76 -1.50 -10.89
N GLY A 85 4.56 -0.56 -9.95
CA GLY A 85 5.32 0.71 -9.88
C GLY A 85 4.92 1.74 -10.94
N LYS A 86 4.00 1.41 -11.85
CA LYS A 86 3.48 2.34 -12.87
C LYS A 86 2.45 3.29 -12.24
N LEU A 87 2.32 4.48 -12.81
CA LEU A 87 1.32 5.46 -12.37
C LEU A 87 -0.09 4.87 -12.46
N GLY A 88 -0.83 4.88 -11.35
CA GLY A 88 -2.25 4.57 -11.36
C GLY A 88 -3.04 5.75 -11.93
N VAL A 89 -3.82 5.53 -12.98
CA VAL A 89 -4.63 6.59 -13.60
C VAL A 89 -6.11 6.24 -13.49
N VAL A 90 -6.87 7.17 -12.93
CA VAL A 90 -8.34 7.07 -12.81
C VAL A 90 -8.97 8.14 -13.67
N LEU A 91 -9.92 7.74 -14.52
CA LEU A 91 -10.67 8.64 -15.40
C LEU A 91 -12.16 8.44 -15.17
N VAL A 92 -12.84 9.48 -14.67
CA VAL A 92 -14.24 9.43 -14.26
C VAL A 92 -15.00 10.70 -14.72
N THR A 93 -16.33 10.62 -14.74
CA THR A 93 -17.19 11.74 -15.14
C THR A 93 -17.20 12.87 -14.11
N SER A 94 -17.90 13.96 -14.43
CA SER A 94 -18.14 15.11 -13.57
C SER A 94 -19.10 14.79 -12.41
N GLY A 95 -19.32 15.75 -11.52
CA GLY A 95 -20.28 15.69 -10.42
C GLY A 95 -20.13 14.42 -9.58
N PRO A 96 -21.12 13.50 -9.61
CA PRO A 96 -21.12 12.32 -8.77
C PRO A 96 -19.92 11.42 -9.00
N GLY A 97 -19.41 11.28 -10.23
CA GLY A 97 -18.22 10.46 -10.51
C GLY A 97 -16.97 11.01 -9.84
N ALA A 98 -16.77 12.32 -9.92
CA ALA A 98 -15.68 13.00 -9.25
C ALA A 98 -15.79 12.91 -7.71
N ILE A 99 -16.99 13.07 -7.15
CA ILE A 99 -17.23 12.99 -5.70
C ILE A 99 -17.02 11.55 -5.19
N ASN A 100 -17.54 10.56 -5.89
CA ASN A 100 -17.36 9.15 -5.53
C ASN A 100 -15.87 8.74 -5.53
N ALA A 101 -15.06 9.26 -6.46
CA ALA A 101 -13.63 8.97 -6.51
C ALA A 101 -12.84 9.61 -5.35
N LEU A 102 -13.37 10.63 -4.69
CA LEU A 102 -12.66 11.42 -3.68
C LEU A 102 -12.17 10.55 -2.51
N ASN A 103 -13.01 9.64 -1.98
CA ASN A 103 -12.58 8.75 -0.89
C ASN A 103 -11.35 7.92 -1.28
N GLY A 104 -11.36 7.32 -2.47
CA GLY A 104 -10.22 6.54 -2.94
C GLY A 104 -8.98 7.39 -3.22
N ALA A 105 -9.16 8.61 -3.74
CA ALA A 105 -8.07 9.56 -3.95
C ALA A 105 -7.39 9.99 -2.64
N VAL A 106 -8.18 10.27 -1.59
CA VAL A 106 -7.68 10.60 -0.25
C VAL A 106 -6.93 9.43 0.36
N ASN A 107 -7.48 8.21 0.23
CA ASN A 107 -6.83 6.99 0.72
C ASN A 107 -5.47 6.77 0.04
N ALA A 108 -5.39 6.98 -1.26
CA ALA A 108 -4.14 6.87 -2.01
C ALA A 108 -3.13 7.97 -1.62
N ASP A 109 -3.57 9.22 -1.45
CA ASP A 109 -2.70 10.33 -1.07
C ASP A 109 -2.11 10.14 0.32
N ALA A 110 -2.93 9.75 1.29
CA ALA A 110 -2.50 9.46 2.65
C ALA A 110 -1.50 8.30 2.71
N SER A 111 -1.68 7.29 1.85
CA SER A 111 -0.79 6.13 1.72
C SER A 111 0.44 6.40 0.83
N LEU A 112 0.63 7.62 0.34
CA LEU A 112 1.73 8.05 -0.54
C LEU A 112 1.79 7.25 -1.86
N SER A 113 0.63 6.87 -2.37
CA SER A 113 0.50 6.15 -3.64
C SER A 113 0.51 7.12 -4.82
N GLN A 114 1.14 6.72 -5.91
CA GLN A 114 1.26 7.55 -7.11
C GLN A 114 0.02 7.39 -7.99
N LEU A 115 -0.98 8.27 -7.79
CA LEU A 115 -2.21 8.28 -8.57
C LEU A 115 -2.44 9.61 -9.28
N LEU A 116 -3.00 9.54 -10.48
CA LEU A 116 -3.53 10.67 -11.23
C LEU A 116 -5.04 10.46 -11.42
N ILE A 117 -5.84 11.33 -10.81
CA ILE A 117 -7.29 11.36 -10.99
C ILE A 117 -7.61 12.40 -12.06
N VAL A 118 -8.24 11.97 -13.13
CA VAL A 118 -8.73 12.86 -14.19
C VAL A 118 -10.25 12.81 -14.18
N THR A 119 -10.87 13.95 -13.92
CA THR A 119 -12.34 14.08 -13.99
C THR A 119 -12.75 14.86 -15.22
N GLY A 120 -13.86 14.46 -15.82
CA GLY A 120 -14.55 15.34 -16.74
C GLY A 120 -15.21 16.51 -15.99
N GLU A 121 -15.64 17.50 -16.74
CA GLU A 121 -16.52 18.55 -16.27
C GLU A 121 -17.48 18.93 -17.40
N VAL A 122 -18.62 19.52 -17.07
CA VAL A 122 -19.56 19.99 -18.06
C VAL A 122 -18.92 21.08 -18.94
N THR A 123 -19.51 21.33 -20.09
CA THR A 123 -19.07 22.40 -21.01
C THR A 123 -19.08 23.75 -20.29
N GLN A 124 -17.98 24.51 -20.36
CA GLN A 124 -17.78 25.79 -19.66
C GLN A 124 -18.90 26.81 -19.88
N ALA A 125 -19.56 26.81 -21.07
CA ALA A 125 -20.67 27.70 -21.38
C ALA A 125 -21.90 27.48 -20.49
N PHE A 126 -21.94 26.36 -19.73
CA PHE A 126 -23.07 26.02 -18.87
C PHE A 126 -22.80 26.19 -17.38
N TYR A 127 -21.60 26.61 -17.00
CA TYR A 127 -21.23 26.80 -15.59
C TYR A 127 -22.19 27.76 -14.87
N GLY A 128 -22.62 27.34 -13.66
CA GLY A 128 -23.55 28.08 -12.82
C GLY A 128 -24.98 28.13 -13.34
N ARG A 129 -25.34 27.26 -14.30
CA ARG A 129 -26.71 27.22 -14.92
C ARG A 129 -27.53 26.03 -14.45
N GLY A 130 -27.02 25.23 -13.51
CA GLY A 130 -27.69 24.03 -12.98
C GLY A 130 -27.73 22.89 -14.01
N TRP A 131 -26.63 22.70 -14.75
CA TRP A 131 -26.51 21.59 -15.68
C TRP A 131 -26.40 20.26 -14.93
N GLU A 132 -26.97 19.18 -15.48
CA GLU A 132 -26.88 17.85 -14.90
C GLU A 132 -25.43 17.45 -14.70
N GLN A 133 -25.08 16.94 -13.49
CA GLN A 133 -23.73 16.54 -13.07
C GLN A 133 -22.68 17.67 -13.12
N GLU A 134 -23.08 18.92 -13.05
CA GLU A 134 -22.19 20.05 -12.93
C GLU A 134 -21.37 19.94 -11.63
N GLY A 135 -20.04 19.96 -11.73
CA GLY A 135 -19.12 19.89 -10.59
C GLY A 135 -18.57 21.27 -10.17
N ILE A 136 -18.99 22.33 -10.88
CA ILE A 136 -18.62 23.72 -10.61
C ILE A 136 -19.88 24.58 -10.68
N ASP A 137 -20.56 24.69 -9.56
CA ASP A 137 -21.75 25.53 -9.39
C ASP A 137 -21.57 26.43 -8.16
N ALA A 138 -22.57 27.28 -7.85
CA ALA A 138 -22.53 28.23 -6.75
C ALA A 138 -22.17 27.58 -5.38
N ASP A 139 -22.64 26.35 -5.14
CA ASP A 139 -22.51 25.64 -3.88
C ASP A 139 -21.58 24.41 -3.96
N LEU A 140 -21.05 24.05 -5.14
CA LEU A 140 -20.18 22.91 -5.36
C LEU A 140 -18.99 23.29 -6.24
N ASP A 141 -17.78 23.08 -5.72
CA ASP A 141 -16.53 23.14 -6.48
C ASP A 141 -15.70 21.89 -6.23
N VAL A 142 -15.80 20.93 -7.14
CA VAL A 142 -15.05 19.66 -7.10
C VAL A 142 -13.55 19.92 -7.05
N THR A 143 -13.04 20.89 -7.80
CA THR A 143 -11.60 21.21 -7.83
C THR A 143 -11.14 21.68 -6.46
N THR A 144 -11.93 22.47 -5.76
CA THR A 144 -11.64 22.92 -4.39
C THR A 144 -11.70 21.76 -3.38
N LEU A 145 -12.67 20.85 -3.52
CA LEU A 145 -12.74 19.65 -2.68
C LEU A 145 -11.43 18.83 -2.79
N TYR A 146 -11.00 18.55 -4.01
CA TYR A 146 -9.74 17.83 -4.25
C TYR A 146 -8.52 18.62 -3.80
N LYS A 147 -8.48 19.94 -3.98
CA LYS A 147 -7.36 20.79 -3.55
C LYS A 147 -7.09 20.71 -2.05
N ASN A 148 -8.12 20.49 -1.26
CA ASN A 148 -8.00 20.33 0.20
C ASN A 148 -7.75 18.88 0.63
N ALA A 149 -7.81 17.92 -0.30
CA ALA A 149 -7.81 16.49 0.00
C ALA A 149 -6.57 15.75 -0.52
N VAL A 150 -5.96 16.21 -1.62
CA VAL A 150 -4.82 15.55 -2.27
C VAL A 150 -3.69 16.54 -2.56
N ALA A 151 -2.55 16.04 -3.03
CA ALA A 151 -1.33 16.85 -3.22
C ALA A 151 -1.50 18.05 -4.15
N SER A 152 -2.31 17.91 -5.20
CA SER A 152 -2.62 19.00 -6.12
C SER A 152 -3.95 18.75 -6.82
N SER A 153 -4.64 19.85 -7.14
CA SER A 153 -5.88 19.83 -7.95
C SER A 153 -5.93 21.07 -8.83
N SER A 154 -6.33 20.88 -10.06
CA SER A 154 -6.45 21.97 -11.03
C SER A 154 -7.55 21.71 -12.03
N ILE A 155 -8.06 22.79 -12.64
CA ILE A 155 -8.97 22.74 -13.78
C ILE A 155 -8.28 23.26 -15.03
N VAL A 156 -8.49 22.59 -16.15
CA VAL A 156 -8.03 23.03 -17.47
C VAL A 156 -9.09 23.92 -18.08
N THR A 157 -8.79 25.19 -18.30
CA THR A 157 -9.75 26.17 -18.80
C THR A 157 -9.70 26.36 -20.32
N ASN A 158 -8.62 25.93 -20.96
CA ASN A 158 -8.46 26.00 -22.42
C ASN A 158 -7.31 25.08 -22.89
N ALA A 159 -7.20 24.90 -24.20
CA ALA A 159 -6.18 24.04 -24.79
C ALA A 159 -4.74 24.54 -24.53
N THR A 160 -4.53 25.84 -24.31
CA THR A 160 -3.18 26.42 -24.13
C THR A 160 -2.60 26.15 -22.75
N ASN A 161 -3.43 25.98 -21.71
CA ASN A 161 -2.97 25.69 -20.35
C ASN A 161 -2.95 24.19 -20.01
N PHE A 162 -3.46 23.32 -20.88
CA PHE A 162 -3.53 21.87 -20.64
C PHE A 162 -2.17 21.27 -20.26
N GLN A 163 -1.13 21.55 -21.07
CA GLN A 163 0.21 21.00 -20.80
C GLN A 163 0.75 21.42 -19.41
N THR A 164 0.54 22.67 -19.04
CA THR A 164 0.98 23.19 -17.74
C THR A 164 0.27 22.46 -16.60
N MET A 165 -1.06 22.32 -16.67
CA MET A 165 -1.85 21.66 -15.63
C MET A 165 -1.51 20.17 -15.55
N MET A 166 -1.40 19.50 -16.70
CA MET A 166 -1.05 18.08 -16.78
C MET A 166 0.35 17.80 -16.21
N THR A 167 1.35 18.56 -16.63
CA THR A 167 2.73 18.38 -16.12
C THR A 167 2.85 18.75 -14.64
N MET A 168 2.06 19.71 -14.13
CA MET A 168 1.97 20.01 -12.71
C MET A 168 1.41 18.81 -11.93
N ALA A 169 0.32 18.21 -12.39
CA ALA A 169 -0.27 17.03 -11.77
C ALA A 169 0.71 15.83 -11.81
N LEU A 170 1.35 15.59 -12.95
CA LEU A 170 2.36 14.52 -13.09
C LEU A 170 3.58 14.73 -12.18
N ARG A 171 4.06 15.97 -12.01
CA ARG A 171 5.10 16.27 -11.02
C ARG A 171 4.66 15.94 -9.60
N SER A 172 3.41 16.29 -9.25
CA SER A 172 2.88 16.02 -7.90
C SER A 172 2.69 14.52 -7.67
N SER A 173 2.09 13.79 -8.62
CA SER A 173 1.82 12.35 -8.44
C SER A 173 3.09 11.50 -8.49
N ARG A 174 4.07 11.88 -9.33
CA ARG A 174 5.33 11.16 -9.51
C ARG A 174 6.48 11.69 -8.64
N ALA A 175 6.17 12.56 -7.67
CA ALA A 175 7.15 13.03 -6.68
C ALA A 175 7.70 11.87 -5.83
N THR A 176 8.75 12.14 -5.08
CA THR A 176 9.28 11.25 -4.04
C THR A 176 9.08 11.95 -2.68
N PRO A 177 8.22 11.43 -1.81
CA PRO A 177 7.33 10.28 -1.98
C PRO A 177 6.20 10.56 -2.98
N GLY A 178 5.59 9.48 -3.50
CA GLY A 178 4.43 9.59 -4.38
C GLY A 178 3.22 10.24 -3.70
N ARG A 179 2.36 10.85 -4.46
CA ARG A 179 1.13 11.49 -4.00
C ARG A 179 -0.02 11.27 -4.99
N CYS A 180 -1.23 11.61 -4.59
CA CYS A 180 -2.36 11.68 -5.48
C CYS A 180 -2.52 13.09 -6.04
N ALA A 181 -2.74 13.23 -7.35
CA ALA A 181 -3.01 14.49 -8.02
C ALA A 181 -4.30 14.43 -8.81
N HIS A 182 -4.99 15.56 -8.93
CA HIS A 182 -6.26 15.68 -9.65
C HIS A 182 -6.20 16.74 -10.75
N VAL A 183 -6.82 16.42 -11.89
CA VAL A 183 -7.02 17.37 -13.00
C VAL A 183 -8.46 17.24 -13.49
N SER A 184 -9.22 18.33 -13.46
CA SER A 184 -10.53 18.43 -14.08
C SER A 184 -10.42 19.02 -15.50
N VAL A 185 -11.07 18.38 -16.48
CA VAL A 185 -11.01 18.81 -17.89
C VAL A 185 -12.43 18.91 -18.47
N PRO A 186 -12.93 20.13 -18.70
CA PRO A 186 -14.26 20.32 -19.29
C PRO A 186 -14.41 19.68 -20.67
N LEU A 187 -15.61 19.22 -20.97
CA LEU A 187 -15.93 18.47 -22.18
C LEU A 187 -15.59 19.22 -23.48
N ASP A 188 -15.89 20.52 -23.53
CA ASP A 188 -15.51 21.37 -24.67
C ASP A 188 -14.00 21.55 -24.79
N VAL A 189 -13.29 21.65 -23.67
CA VAL A 189 -11.82 21.77 -23.66
C VAL A 189 -11.16 20.51 -24.20
N GLN A 190 -11.69 19.31 -23.91
CA GLN A 190 -11.13 18.05 -24.41
C GLN A 190 -11.02 18.02 -25.94
N SER A 191 -11.97 18.63 -26.66
CA SER A 191 -11.99 18.72 -28.11
C SER A 191 -11.22 19.92 -28.68
N MET A 192 -10.86 20.91 -27.84
CA MET A 192 -10.09 22.08 -28.29
C MET A 192 -8.74 21.69 -28.86
N VAL A 193 -8.31 22.43 -29.90
CA VAL A 193 -7.03 22.21 -30.58
C VAL A 193 -5.99 23.16 -30.01
N ALA A 194 -4.96 22.61 -29.39
CA ALA A 194 -3.74 23.33 -29.06
C ALA A 194 -2.86 23.48 -30.30
N LYS A 195 -2.18 24.61 -30.43
CA LYS A 195 -1.32 24.92 -31.58
C LYS A 195 0.11 25.27 -31.12
N ASN A 196 1.07 25.04 -32.01
CA ASN A 196 2.50 25.35 -31.76
C ASN A 196 3.00 24.74 -30.44
N ILE A 197 2.77 23.44 -30.28
CA ILE A 197 3.04 22.73 -29.04
C ILE A 197 4.52 22.34 -28.98
N SER A 198 5.19 22.71 -27.89
CA SER A 198 6.48 22.16 -27.52
C SER A 198 6.27 20.98 -26.57
N PHE A 199 6.21 19.76 -27.11
CA PHE A 199 5.93 18.55 -26.33
C PHE A 199 7.21 17.97 -25.74
N PRO A 200 7.24 17.53 -24.45
CA PRO A 200 8.41 16.92 -23.85
C PRO A 200 8.77 15.58 -24.52
N ALA A 201 10.05 15.33 -24.77
CA ALA A 201 10.52 14.07 -25.34
C ALA A 201 10.66 12.95 -24.29
N SER A 202 10.77 13.31 -23.02
CA SER A 202 10.85 12.37 -21.90
C SER A 202 10.24 12.98 -20.63
N PRO A 203 9.88 12.15 -19.65
CA PRO A 203 9.43 12.66 -18.34
C PRO A 203 10.45 13.56 -17.65
N ALA A 204 11.74 13.36 -17.86
CA ALA A 204 12.83 14.18 -17.30
C ALA A 204 12.78 15.66 -17.75
N ASN A 205 12.04 15.99 -18.82
CA ASN A 205 11.88 17.36 -19.27
C ASN A 205 10.92 18.20 -18.41
N TYR A 206 10.10 17.57 -17.56
CA TYR A 206 9.15 18.28 -16.70
C TYR A 206 9.10 17.78 -15.26
N ARG A 207 9.72 16.67 -14.93
CA ARG A 207 9.85 16.17 -13.55
C ARG A 207 11.24 15.62 -13.30
N ALA A 208 11.70 15.71 -12.06
CA ALA A 208 12.94 15.10 -11.61
C ALA A 208 12.62 14.08 -10.51
N GLN A 209 13.43 13.03 -10.44
CA GLN A 209 13.41 12.14 -9.28
C GLN A 209 14.26 12.75 -8.18
N PHE A 210 13.75 12.72 -6.95
CA PHE A 210 14.53 13.10 -5.80
C PHE A 210 15.45 11.94 -5.40
N HIS A 211 16.75 12.19 -5.45
CA HIS A 211 17.79 11.25 -5.03
C HIS A 211 18.57 11.80 -3.82
N GLY A 212 17.85 12.55 -2.96
CA GLY A 212 18.48 13.13 -1.78
C GLY A 212 19.13 12.06 -0.90
N HIS A 213 20.42 12.21 -0.65
CA HIS A 213 21.20 11.35 0.20
C HIS A 213 22.25 12.17 0.97
N ASP A 214 22.71 11.66 2.09
CA ASP A 214 23.75 12.22 2.92
C ASP A 214 24.73 11.10 3.32
N PRO A 215 25.75 10.83 2.48
CA PRO A 215 26.70 9.75 2.73
C PRO A 215 27.49 9.93 4.02
N GLU A 216 27.76 11.18 4.43
CA GLU A 216 28.47 11.45 5.67
C GLU A 216 27.61 11.13 6.88
N ALA A 217 26.32 11.51 6.87
CA ALA A 217 25.37 11.11 7.90
C ALA A 217 25.20 9.59 7.94
N ALA A 218 25.06 8.93 6.78
CA ALA A 218 24.96 7.49 6.70
C ALA A 218 26.20 6.78 7.29
N ALA A 219 27.40 7.26 6.99
CA ALA A 219 28.65 6.71 7.52
C ALA A 219 28.78 6.89 9.04
N ARG A 220 28.40 8.05 9.58
CA ARG A 220 28.34 8.27 11.03
C ARG A 220 27.35 7.35 11.71
N ILE A 221 26.12 7.28 11.16
CA ILE A 221 25.02 6.48 11.73
C ILE A 221 25.37 4.99 11.71
N VAL A 222 25.90 4.46 10.61
CA VAL A 222 26.27 3.03 10.55
C VAL A 222 27.40 2.70 11.52
N THR A 223 28.37 3.60 11.71
CA THR A 223 29.46 3.39 12.66
C THR A 223 28.92 3.28 14.09
N GLU A 224 28.01 4.15 14.48
CA GLU A 224 27.37 4.11 15.80
C GLU A 224 26.46 2.89 15.96
N LEU A 225 25.62 2.60 14.94
CA LEU A 225 24.72 1.46 14.94
C LEU A 225 25.47 0.14 15.13
N VAL A 226 26.57 -0.05 14.42
CA VAL A 226 27.43 -1.25 14.52
C VAL A 226 28.12 -1.33 15.88
N GLY A 227 28.53 -0.19 16.44
CA GLY A 227 29.19 -0.08 17.75
C GLY A 227 28.23 -0.22 18.95
N ALA A 228 26.92 -0.09 18.75
CA ALA A 228 25.93 -0.24 19.82
C ALA A 228 25.86 -1.67 20.34
N LYS A 229 25.53 -1.84 21.62
CA LYS A 229 25.45 -3.18 22.23
C LYS A 229 24.21 -3.95 21.78
N ARG A 230 23.07 -3.26 21.72
CA ARG A 230 21.77 -3.81 21.33
C ARG A 230 21.06 -2.88 20.33
N PRO A 231 21.61 -2.76 19.11
CA PRO A 231 21.00 -1.94 18.06
C PRO A 231 19.72 -2.58 17.52
N LEU A 232 18.88 -1.74 16.90
CA LEU A 232 17.66 -2.18 16.21
C LEU A 232 17.44 -1.33 14.96
N ILE A 233 17.11 -1.97 13.84
CA ILE A 233 16.63 -1.28 12.64
C ILE A 233 15.12 -1.47 12.54
N PHE A 234 14.40 -0.37 12.30
CA PHE A 234 12.94 -0.33 12.13
C PHE A 234 12.59 0.19 10.73
N LEU A 235 12.10 -0.69 9.87
CA LEU A 235 11.78 -0.40 8.48
C LEU A 235 10.31 -0.05 8.31
N GLY A 236 10.04 1.11 7.73
CA GLY A 236 8.70 1.52 7.34
C GLY A 236 8.40 1.31 5.86
N ASN A 237 7.16 1.55 5.46
CA ASN A 237 6.68 1.36 4.08
C ASN A 237 7.47 2.18 3.03
N GLY A 238 8.12 3.28 3.43
CA GLY A 238 9.01 4.05 2.57
C GLY A 238 10.19 3.25 2.00
N CYS A 239 10.52 2.11 2.61
CA CYS A 239 11.55 1.19 2.10
C CYS A 239 11.05 0.21 1.04
N ARG A 240 9.74 0.17 0.71
CA ARG A 240 9.15 -0.89 -0.10
C ARG A 240 9.72 -0.99 -1.53
N ILE A 241 9.99 0.13 -2.16
CA ILE A 241 10.63 0.15 -3.49
C ILE A 241 12.14 -0.03 -3.36
N ALA A 242 12.73 0.51 -2.30
CA ALA A 242 14.16 0.48 -2.03
C ALA A 242 14.71 -0.92 -1.76
N LEU A 243 13.95 -1.75 -1.02
CA LEU A 243 14.37 -3.11 -0.61
C LEU A 243 13.75 -4.17 -1.54
N ARG A 244 14.15 -4.15 -2.81
CA ARG A 244 13.80 -5.17 -3.81
C ARG A 244 15.06 -5.72 -4.46
N GLY A 245 15.01 -7.00 -4.87
CA GLY A 245 16.11 -7.64 -5.60
C GLY A 245 17.45 -7.54 -4.87
N ASP A 246 18.49 -7.09 -5.58
CA ASP A 246 19.86 -7.02 -5.07
C ASP A 246 20.02 -6.10 -3.85
N ASN A 247 19.25 -5.02 -3.77
CA ASN A 247 19.30 -4.11 -2.63
C ASN A 247 18.87 -4.82 -1.33
N LEU A 248 17.85 -5.68 -1.39
CA LEU A 248 17.45 -6.48 -0.23
C LEU A 248 18.55 -7.47 0.16
N ALA A 249 19.15 -8.16 -0.81
CA ALA A 249 20.22 -9.10 -0.55
C ALA A 249 21.46 -8.42 0.11
N GLN A 250 21.83 -7.23 -0.37
CA GLN A 250 22.92 -6.44 0.22
C GLN A 250 22.58 -5.97 1.64
N PHE A 251 21.36 -5.48 1.86
CA PHE A 251 20.90 -5.10 3.19
C PHE A 251 20.88 -6.31 4.15
N GLN A 252 20.40 -7.46 3.68
CA GLN A 252 20.40 -8.70 4.46
C GLN A 252 21.81 -9.12 4.83
N SER A 253 22.75 -9.15 3.89
CA SER A 253 24.16 -9.43 4.15
C SER A 253 24.77 -8.46 5.17
N PHE A 254 24.43 -7.18 5.11
CA PHE A 254 24.88 -6.18 6.08
C PHE A 254 24.38 -6.52 7.49
N VAL A 255 23.08 -6.75 7.69
CA VAL A 255 22.55 -7.03 9.03
C VAL A 255 23.04 -8.38 9.58
N GLU A 256 23.28 -9.37 8.72
CA GLU A 256 23.89 -10.65 9.09
C GLU A 256 25.34 -10.48 9.54
N THR A 257 26.13 -9.69 8.80
CA THR A 257 27.53 -9.42 9.11
C THR A 257 27.71 -8.83 10.50
N PHE A 258 26.79 -7.95 10.90
CA PHE A 258 26.87 -7.25 12.19
C PHE A 258 25.91 -7.80 13.25
N GLY A 259 25.09 -8.79 12.96
CA GLY A 259 24.12 -9.39 13.88
C GLY A 259 23.06 -8.39 14.35
N ILE A 260 22.56 -7.52 13.47
CA ILE A 260 21.61 -6.46 13.81
C ILE A 260 20.19 -6.94 13.57
N PRO A 261 19.31 -6.98 14.59
CA PRO A 261 17.92 -7.33 14.40
C PRO A 261 17.14 -6.25 13.63
N VAL A 262 16.11 -6.72 12.92
CA VAL A 262 15.24 -5.90 12.10
C VAL A 262 13.79 -6.12 12.50
N MET A 263 13.05 -5.04 12.70
CA MET A 263 11.59 -5.06 12.77
C MET A 263 11.00 -4.18 11.67
N THR A 264 9.73 -4.36 11.36
CA THR A 264 9.01 -3.58 10.35
C THR A 264 7.78 -2.93 10.95
N THR A 265 7.28 -1.85 10.35
CA THR A 265 5.91 -1.38 10.61
C THR A 265 4.89 -2.37 10.05
N LEU A 266 3.62 -2.23 10.41
CA LEU A 266 2.54 -3.05 9.83
C LEU A 266 2.46 -2.87 8.32
N ASP A 267 2.56 -1.63 7.82
CA ASP A 267 2.63 -1.33 6.39
C ASP A 267 3.93 -1.77 5.72
N GLY A 268 4.98 -1.94 6.51
CA GLY A 268 6.29 -2.44 6.08
C GLY A 268 6.42 -3.97 6.16
N LYS A 269 5.35 -4.68 6.53
CA LYS A 269 5.36 -6.15 6.64
C LYS A 269 5.88 -6.81 5.36
N GLY A 270 6.82 -7.76 5.51
CA GLY A 270 7.46 -8.44 4.38
C GLY A 270 8.59 -7.66 3.69
N LEU A 271 9.04 -6.51 4.22
CA LEU A 271 10.22 -5.81 3.70
C LEU A 271 11.52 -6.54 4.02
N PHE A 272 11.54 -7.26 5.12
CA PHE A 272 12.61 -8.16 5.54
C PHE A 272 12.01 -9.53 5.81
N PRO A 273 12.68 -10.66 5.48
CA PRO A 273 12.09 -11.98 5.66
C PRO A 273 11.67 -12.21 7.12
N GLU A 274 10.39 -12.48 7.36
CA GLU A 274 9.87 -12.67 8.72
C GLU A 274 10.31 -14.01 9.36
N SER A 275 10.69 -14.99 8.52
CA SER A 275 11.29 -16.26 8.95
C SER A 275 12.79 -16.15 9.32
N HIS A 276 13.45 -15.04 8.96
CA HIS A 276 14.87 -14.86 9.19
C HIS A 276 15.23 -14.78 10.67
N GLN A 277 16.39 -15.32 11.05
CA GLN A 277 16.83 -15.35 12.47
C GLN A 277 16.94 -13.94 13.11
N LEU A 278 17.29 -12.91 12.34
CA LEU A 278 17.39 -11.53 12.81
C LEU A 278 16.05 -10.77 12.73
N SER A 279 14.99 -11.36 12.19
CA SER A 279 13.69 -10.71 12.09
C SER A 279 12.97 -10.75 13.44
N LEU A 280 12.49 -9.61 13.88
CA LEU A 280 11.50 -9.48 14.96
C LEU A 280 10.07 -9.38 14.43
N ARG A 281 9.86 -9.46 13.10
CA ARG A 281 8.58 -9.28 12.40
C ARG A 281 8.02 -7.86 12.55
N ALA A 282 6.69 -7.71 12.39
CA ALA A 282 6.05 -6.40 12.47
C ALA A 282 5.80 -5.95 13.91
N TYR A 283 6.12 -4.69 14.20
CA TYR A 283 5.80 -3.99 15.44
C TYR A 283 4.67 -2.98 15.21
N GLY A 284 3.89 -2.73 16.24
CA GLY A 284 2.82 -1.75 16.26
C GLY A 284 1.52 -2.32 16.82
N LYS A 285 0.42 -1.59 16.66
CA LYS A 285 -0.89 -1.99 17.18
C LYS A 285 -1.35 -3.31 16.53
N GLY A 286 -1.41 -4.37 17.30
CA GLY A 286 -1.70 -5.71 16.78
C GLY A 286 -0.51 -6.38 16.09
N GLY A 287 0.71 -5.88 16.25
CA GLY A 287 1.93 -6.49 15.73
C GLY A 287 2.38 -7.73 16.52
N CYS A 288 3.49 -8.34 16.08
CA CYS A 288 4.11 -9.50 16.69
C CYS A 288 4.56 -9.23 18.14
N MET A 289 4.63 -10.27 18.99
CA MET A 289 5.06 -10.12 20.38
C MET A 289 6.57 -10.03 20.56
N TRP A 290 7.38 -10.49 19.62
CA TRP A 290 8.85 -10.46 19.73
C TRP A 290 9.46 -9.07 19.84
N PRO A 291 8.99 -8.04 19.07
CA PRO A 291 9.50 -6.69 19.24
C PRO A 291 9.37 -6.16 20.66
N ALA A 292 8.22 -6.36 21.31
CA ALA A 292 8.01 -5.92 22.69
C ALA A 292 9.04 -6.52 23.66
N ALA A 293 9.33 -7.83 23.53
CA ALA A 293 10.34 -8.50 24.34
C ALA A 293 11.78 -8.02 24.05
N TYR A 294 12.05 -7.52 22.85
CA TYR A 294 13.32 -6.90 22.51
C TYR A 294 13.45 -5.47 23.03
N LEU A 295 12.40 -4.67 22.89
CA LEU A 295 12.34 -3.26 23.30
C LEU A 295 12.44 -3.11 24.82
N SER A 296 11.75 -3.98 25.56
CA SER A 296 11.75 -4.01 27.03
C SER A 296 11.95 -5.45 27.51
N PRO A 297 13.19 -5.87 27.76
CA PRO A 297 13.49 -7.24 28.14
C PRO A 297 12.74 -7.68 29.39
N PRO A 298 12.14 -8.90 29.41
CA PRO A 298 11.57 -9.47 30.61
C PRO A 298 12.63 -9.65 31.71
N PRO A 299 12.26 -9.65 33.00
CA PRO A 299 13.21 -9.75 34.12
C PRO A 299 14.12 -10.99 34.09
N ALA A 300 13.66 -12.09 33.50
CA ALA A 300 14.41 -13.35 33.39
C ALA A 300 15.36 -13.40 32.18
N ALA A 301 15.42 -12.34 31.34
CA ALA A 301 16.24 -12.33 30.14
C ALA A 301 17.75 -12.40 30.47
N PRO A 302 18.53 -13.30 29.85
CA PRO A 302 19.95 -13.38 30.08
C PRO A 302 20.66 -12.13 29.59
N GLY A 303 21.45 -11.47 30.46
CA GLY A 303 22.14 -10.24 30.12
C GLY A 303 21.20 -9.08 29.79
N ALA A 304 20.04 -9.03 30.43
CA ALA A 304 19.01 -8.04 30.22
C ALA A 304 19.55 -6.61 30.33
N GLN A 305 19.91 -6.02 29.19
CA GLN A 305 20.23 -4.61 29.04
C GLN A 305 19.17 -3.95 28.18
N PRO A 306 18.78 -2.71 28.45
CA PRO A 306 17.95 -1.95 27.51
C PRO A 306 18.60 -1.92 26.13
N TYR A 307 17.80 -1.95 25.07
CA TYR A 307 18.37 -1.69 23.74
C TYR A 307 18.81 -0.23 23.65
N ASP A 308 19.90 0.02 22.92
CA ASP A 308 20.67 1.25 23.05
C ASP A 308 20.84 2.02 21.74
N TYR A 309 20.22 1.59 20.65
CA TYR A 309 20.23 2.32 19.39
C TYR A 309 19.01 1.94 18.53
N LEU A 310 18.25 2.94 18.08
CA LEU A 310 17.15 2.74 17.13
C LEU A 310 17.39 3.52 15.85
N LEU A 311 17.44 2.82 14.71
CA LEU A 311 17.46 3.40 13.39
C LEU A 311 16.12 3.13 12.69
N VAL A 312 15.33 4.17 12.48
CA VAL A 312 14.06 4.13 11.74
C VAL A 312 14.30 4.63 10.32
N ILE A 313 13.88 3.86 9.32
CA ILE A 313 14.01 4.22 7.91
C ILE A 313 12.65 4.13 7.23
N GLY A 314 12.19 5.25 6.64
CA GLY A 314 10.98 5.31 5.82
C GLY A 314 9.69 5.08 6.59
N SER A 315 9.61 5.51 7.85
CA SER A 315 8.40 5.51 8.68
C SER A 315 8.20 6.86 9.33
N ARG A 316 6.96 7.36 9.27
CA ARG A 316 6.55 8.59 9.96
C ARG A 316 6.19 8.39 11.43
N LEU A 317 6.28 7.16 11.96
CA LEU A 317 6.02 6.81 13.35
C LEU A 317 4.59 7.19 13.79
N ASP A 318 3.61 6.72 13.02
CA ASP A 318 2.19 6.96 13.29
C ASP A 318 1.63 6.07 14.42
N GLN A 319 0.34 6.22 14.67
CA GLN A 319 -0.41 5.50 15.70
C GLN A 319 -0.25 3.98 15.60
N PHE A 320 -0.38 3.42 14.39
CA PHE A 320 -0.31 1.97 14.19
C PHE A 320 1.11 1.44 14.33
N SER A 321 2.08 2.12 13.71
CA SER A 321 3.48 1.69 13.71
C SER A 321 4.18 1.79 15.06
N THR A 322 3.67 2.62 15.98
CA THR A 322 4.28 2.85 17.31
C THR A 322 3.48 2.26 18.47
N ASN A 323 2.41 1.53 18.19
CA ASN A 323 1.47 1.04 19.22
C ASN A 323 0.97 2.18 20.12
N LEU A 324 0.38 3.22 19.52
CA LEU A 324 -0.10 4.42 20.22
C LEU A 324 1.02 5.24 20.89
N TRP A 325 2.12 5.40 20.20
CA TRP A 325 3.32 6.10 20.69
C TRP A 325 3.83 5.56 22.01
N GLU A 326 3.89 4.23 22.10
CA GLU A 326 4.36 3.51 23.28
C GLU A 326 5.79 3.92 23.64
N ARG A 327 5.97 4.38 24.89
CA ARG A 327 7.26 4.95 25.35
C ARG A 327 8.43 3.96 25.32
N HIS A 328 8.15 2.64 25.41
CA HIS A 328 9.20 1.61 25.41
C HIS A 328 9.92 1.48 24.04
N ILE A 329 9.42 2.16 23.00
CA ILE A 329 10.13 2.28 21.72
C ILE A 329 11.37 3.19 21.81
N TYR A 330 11.50 4.02 22.86
CA TYR A 330 12.71 4.83 23.04
C TYR A 330 13.90 3.97 23.48
N PRO A 331 15.03 4.00 22.74
CA PRO A 331 16.27 3.35 23.19
C PRO A 331 16.86 4.06 24.40
N SER A 332 17.77 3.41 25.09
CA SER A 332 18.60 4.06 26.13
C SER A 332 19.70 4.97 25.56
N GLY A 333 19.92 4.96 24.26
CA GLY A 333 20.85 5.77 23.50
C GLY A 333 20.19 6.41 22.28
N PRO A 334 20.90 6.64 21.17
CA PRO A 334 20.38 7.42 20.06
C PRO A 334 19.14 6.83 19.37
N PHE A 335 18.16 7.70 19.13
CA PHE A 335 16.99 7.46 18.28
C PHE A 335 17.15 8.27 16.99
N VAL A 336 17.36 7.58 15.87
CA VAL A 336 17.59 8.17 14.55
C VAL A 336 16.42 7.90 13.63
N GLN A 337 15.91 8.93 12.97
CA GLN A 337 14.85 8.80 11.96
C GLN A 337 15.34 9.31 10.60
N VAL A 338 15.19 8.46 9.60
CA VAL A 338 15.48 8.76 8.18
C VAL A 338 14.15 8.75 7.42
N ASP A 339 13.80 9.87 6.84
CA ASP A 339 12.61 9.99 6.00
C ASP A 339 12.88 10.99 4.87
N VAL A 340 12.18 10.83 3.76
CA VAL A 340 12.26 11.75 2.63
C VAL A 340 11.49 13.05 2.89
N ARG A 341 10.57 13.04 3.84
CA ARG A 341 9.68 14.14 4.19
C ARG A 341 10.10 14.77 5.51
N GLN A 342 10.48 16.03 5.46
CA GLN A 342 10.83 16.78 6.67
C GLN A 342 9.69 16.81 7.70
N GLU A 343 8.44 16.93 7.24
CA GLU A 343 7.26 16.97 8.11
C GLU A 343 6.93 15.64 8.80
N SER A 344 7.56 14.54 8.39
CA SER A 344 7.44 13.23 9.05
C SER A 344 8.40 13.11 10.24
N ILE A 345 9.51 13.85 10.24
CA ILE A 345 10.53 13.74 11.27
C ILE A 345 10.04 14.28 12.60
N GLY A 346 10.13 13.46 13.65
CA GLY A 346 9.77 13.87 15.02
C GLY A 346 8.28 14.20 15.21
N ARG A 347 7.43 13.87 14.24
CA ARG A 347 6.02 14.29 14.24
C ARG A 347 5.22 13.74 15.41
N GLY A 348 5.35 12.47 15.70
CA GLY A 348 4.64 11.79 16.80
C GLY A 348 5.53 11.54 18.01
N MET A 349 6.81 11.42 17.79
CA MET A 349 7.81 11.07 18.81
C MET A 349 9.09 11.85 18.53
N PRO A 350 9.59 12.67 19.48
CA PRO A 350 10.87 13.34 19.33
C PRO A 350 12.01 12.36 19.05
N VAL A 351 12.93 12.73 18.19
CA VAL A 351 14.10 11.92 17.83
C VAL A 351 15.39 12.69 18.14
N ASP A 352 16.48 11.97 18.42
CA ASP A 352 17.78 12.61 18.70
C ASP A 352 18.45 13.13 17.42
N ARG A 353 18.22 12.43 16.30
CA ARG A 353 18.78 12.78 14.99
C ARG A 353 17.78 12.57 13.86
N ALA A 354 17.79 13.54 12.94
CA ALA A 354 16.99 13.54 11.73
C ALA A 354 17.88 13.47 10.49
N VAL A 355 17.50 12.66 9.52
CA VAL A 355 18.14 12.64 8.20
C VAL A 355 17.07 12.72 7.13
N ILE A 356 17.19 13.72 6.26
CA ILE A 356 16.29 13.84 5.09
C ILE A 356 16.96 13.17 3.91
N ALA A 357 16.52 11.94 3.62
CA ALA A 357 17.06 11.13 2.54
C ALA A 357 15.99 10.20 1.94
N GLU A 358 16.20 9.83 0.68
CA GLU A 358 15.45 8.73 0.07
C GLU A 358 15.94 7.40 0.66
N ALA A 359 15.01 6.52 1.05
CA ALA A 359 15.35 5.30 1.81
C ALA A 359 16.36 4.40 1.10
N GLY A 360 16.23 4.20 -0.22
CA GLY A 360 17.14 3.37 -0.99
C GLY A 360 18.54 3.99 -1.12
N ALA A 361 18.62 5.31 -1.31
CA ALA A 361 19.90 6.01 -1.34
C ALA A 361 20.60 5.92 0.02
N PHE A 362 19.88 6.18 1.11
CA PHE A 362 20.43 6.06 2.47
C PHE A 362 20.91 4.64 2.79
N ILE A 363 20.12 3.60 2.44
CA ILE A 363 20.50 2.21 2.67
C ILE A 363 21.76 1.85 1.88
N ARG A 364 21.87 2.26 0.60
CA ARG A 364 23.10 2.01 -0.19
C ARG A 364 24.31 2.71 0.40
N ASP A 365 24.20 3.98 0.80
CA ASP A 365 25.28 4.72 1.44
C ASP A 365 25.71 4.07 2.76
N MET A 366 24.75 3.63 3.57
CA MET A 366 24.99 2.94 4.84
C MET A 366 25.69 1.60 4.62
N VAL A 367 25.22 0.78 3.70
CA VAL A 367 25.82 -0.52 3.38
C VAL A 367 27.24 -0.33 2.82
N GLY A 368 27.44 0.61 1.90
CA GLY A 368 28.77 0.91 1.36
C GLY A 368 29.76 1.40 2.41
N ALA A 369 29.31 2.27 3.32
CA ALA A 369 30.16 2.73 4.43
C ALA A 369 30.52 1.59 5.40
N ALA A 370 29.62 0.61 5.57
CA ALA A 370 29.84 -0.54 6.44
C ALA A 370 30.94 -1.52 5.95
N GLU A 371 31.27 -1.53 4.65
CA GLU A 371 32.31 -2.39 4.07
C GLU A 371 33.68 -2.18 4.73
N ASN A 372 33.93 -0.98 5.23
CA ASN A 372 35.19 -0.63 5.91
C ASN A 372 35.18 -0.90 7.42
N LEU A 373 34.04 -1.34 7.98
CA LEU A 373 33.89 -1.61 9.39
C LEU A 373 34.15 -3.10 9.70
N LYS A 374 34.68 -3.36 10.85
CA LYS A 374 34.89 -4.74 11.33
C LYS A 374 33.86 -5.07 12.41
N PRO A 375 33.15 -6.21 12.28
CA PRO A 375 32.21 -6.62 13.33
C PRO A 375 32.97 -6.97 14.63
N ASP A 376 32.48 -6.44 15.74
CA ASP A 376 32.86 -6.96 17.05
C ASP A 376 32.17 -8.31 17.27
N LYS A 377 32.94 -9.39 17.15
CA LYS A 377 32.44 -10.76 17.25
C LYS A 377 31.77 -11.03 18.59
N ALA A 378 32.29 -10.46 19.69
CA ALA A 378 31.73 -10.69 21.03
C ALA A 378 30.35 -10.05 21.17
N SER A 379 30.21 -8.80 20.76
CA SER A 379 28.92 -8.09 20.74
C SER A 379 27.92 -8.76 19.81
N MET A 380 28.35 -9.17 18.61
CA MET A 380 27.51 -9.88 17.65
C MET A 380 26.99 -11.20 18.23
N GLN A 381 27.86 -12.02 18.82
CA GLN A 381 27.47 -13.29 19.44
C GLN A 381 26.50 -13.08 20.62
N SER A 382 26.70 -12.04 21.42
CA SER A 382 25.79 -11.69 22.51
C SER A 382 24.38 -11.34 21.99
N ARG A 383 24.29 -10.56 20.89
CA ARG A 383 23.03 -10.22 20.26
C ARG A 383 22.30 -11.46 19.71
N LEU A 384 23.01 -12.31 18.97
CA LEU A 384 22.46 -13.54 18.41
C LEU A 384 22.00 -14.51 19.52
N HIS A 385 22.76 -14.64 20.59
CA HIS A 385 22.36 -15.46 21.75
C HIS A 385 21.08 -14.93 22.40
N TYR A 386 20.99 -13.61 22.60
CA TYR A 386 19.79 -12.99 23.15
C TYR A 386 18.57 -13.19 22.24
N LEU A 387 18.73 -13.01 20.93
CA LEU A 387 17.64 -13.24 19.97
C LEU A 387 17.16 -14.69 19.94
N ALA A 388 18.10 -15.64 19.98
CA ALA A 388 17.77 -17.06 20.05
C ALA A 388 17.00 -17.40 21.34
N TRP A 389 17.48 -16.91 22.48
CA TRP A 389 16.77 -17.04 23.76
C TRP A 389 15.35 -16.44 23.67
N LEU A 390 15.24 -15.18 23.20
CA LEU A 390 13.97 -14.48 23.08
C LEU A 390 12.94 -15.29 22.26
N LYS A 391 13.37 -15.81 21.11
CA LYS A 391 12.49 -16.57 20.21
C LYS A 391 12.13 -17.95 20.75
N ASN A 392 12.97 -18.55 21.56
CA ASN A 392 12.69 -19.84 22.21
C ASN A 392 11.74 -19.70 23.41
N GLU A 393 11.91 -18.63 24.20
CA GLU A 393 11.11 -18.43 25.42
C GLU A 393 9.78 -17.73 25.18
N HIS A 394 9.66 -16.97 24.09
CA HIS A 394 8.48 -16.19 23.79
C HIS A 394 7.88 -16.55 22.42
N SER A 395 6.61 -16.89 22.41
CA SER A 395 5.85 -17.03 21.17
C SER A 395 5.79 -15.70 20.43
N PRO A 396 5.89 -15.69 19.09
CA PRO A 396 5.60 -14.49 18.30
C PRO A 396 4.11 -14.12 18.35
N TYR A 397 3.25 -15.06 18.74
CA TYR A 397 1.81 -14.93 18.74
C TYR A 397 1.25 -14.71 20.13
N PHE A 398 0.24 -13.86 20.22
CA PHE A 398 -0.49 -13.64 21.46
C PHE A 398 -1.24 -14.90 21.92
N ASP A 399 -1.92 -15.57 20.99
CA ASP A 399 -2.56 -16.87 21.24
C ASP A 399 -1.96 -17.97 20.34
N PRO A 400 -0.86 -18.63 20.76
CA PRO A 400 -0.26 -19.69 19.98
C PRO A 400 -1.13 -20.95 19.88
N LYS A 401 -2.05 -21.17 20.85
CA LYS A 401 -2.94 -22.33 20.81
C LYS A 401 -3.97 -22.21 19.71
N SER A 402 -4.56 -21.02 19.54
CA SER A 402 -5.49 -20.74 18.44
C SER A 402 -4.82 -20.81 17.07
N HIS A 403 -3.54 -20.49 16.97
CA HIS A 403 -2.76 -20.64 15.75
C HIS A 403 -2.65 -22.11 15.26
N GLU A 404 -2.77 -23.07 16.16
CA GLU A 404 -2.75 -24.52 15.87
C GLU A 404 -4.13 -25.17 15.94
N SER A 405 -5.19 -24.41 16.17
CA SER A 405 -6.55 -24.89 16.41
C SER A 405 -7.13 -25.65 15.21
N SER A 406 -7.90 -26.69 15.51
CA SER A 406 -8.74 -27.43 14.55
C SER A 406 -10.25 -27.25 14.78
N THR A 407 -10.64 -26.26 15.59
CA THR A 407 -12.04 -26.01 15.93
C THR A 407 -12.90 -25.61 14.74
N VAL A 408 -14.20 -25.84 14.88
CA VAL A 408 -15.24 -25.43 13.92
C VAL A 408 -16.30 -24.65 14.72
N PRO A 409 -16.62 -23.39 14.35
CA PRO A 409 -16.06 -22.61 13.24
C PRO A 409 -14.55 -22.37 13.37
N ALA A 410 -13.90 -22.09 12.22
CA ALA A 410 -12.45 -21.92 12.16
C ALA A 410 -11.97 -20.69 12.93
N ARG A 411 -10.84 -20.82 13.61
CA ARG A 411 -10.14 -19.68 14.23
C ARG A 411 -9.37 -18.90 13.15
N PRO A 412 -9.51 -17.56 13.07
CA PRO A 412 -8.78 -16.74 12.11
C PRO A 412 -7.27 -16.90 12.20
N GLU A 413 -6.74 -17.07 13.41
CA GLU A 413 -5.31 -17.33 13.67
C GLU A 413 -4.81 -18.57 12.89
N ARG A 414 -5.62 -19.63 12.88
CA ARG A 414 -5.31 -20.87 12.16
C ARG A 414 -5.40 -20.70 10.65
N ILE A 415 -6.36 -19.95 10.17
CA ILE A 415 -6.51 -19.64 8.75
C ILE A 415 -5.30 -18.84 8.25
N MET A 416 -4.80 -17.86 9.04
CA MET A 416 -3.59 -17.12 8.69
C MET A 416 -2.34 -18.01 8.64
N ALA A 417 -2.23 -18.99 9.54
CA ALA A 417 -1.14 -19.98 9.51
C ALA A 417 -1.18 -20.82 8.22
N ILE A 418 -2.36 -21.28 7.83
CA ILE A 418 -2.55 -22.05 6.59
C ILE A 418 -2.24 -21.18 5.37
N LEU A 419 -2.73 -19.95 5.34
CA LEU A 419 -2.44 -19.00 4.28
C LEU A 419 -0.93 -18.77 4.11
N SER A 420 -0.21 -18.53 5.23
CA SER A 420 1.25 -18.35 5.22
C SER A 420 2.00 -19.52 4.57
N ASN A 421 1.54 -20.74 4.83
CA ASN A 421 2.17 -21.96 4.31
C ASN A 421 1.82 -22.29 2.85
N LEU A 422 0.66 -21.84 2.37
CA LEU A 422 0.16 -22.17 1.03
C LEU A 422 0.46 -21.09 -0.02
N LEU A 423 0.80 -19.86 0.39
CA LEU A 423 1.12 -18.78 -0.53
C LEU A 423 2.40 -19.11 -1.33
N PRO A 424 2.34 -19.16 -2.66
CA PRO A 424 3.54 -19.29 -3.48
C PRO A 424 4.46 -18.07 -3.33
N PRO A 425 5.77 -18.23 -3.50
CA PRO A 425 6.69 -17.09 -3.57
C PRO A 425 6.28 -16.08 -4.66
N GLY A 426 6.37 -14.79 -4.36
CA GLY A 426 5.96 -13.72 -5.26
C GLY A 426 4.47 -13.37 -5.21
N SER A 427 3.73 -13.93 -4.25
CA SER A 427 2.34 -13.56 -4.00
C SER A 427 2.18 -12.14 -3.47
N HIS A 428 1.00 -11.55 -3.65
CA HIS A 428 0.61 -10.26 -3.07
C HIS A 428 -0.63 -10.42 -2.21
N VAL A 429 -0.52 -10.06 -0.93
CA VAL A 429 -1.63 -10.11 0.02
C VAL A 429 -2.06 -8.70 0.40
N PHE A 430 -3.34 -8.39 0.23
CA PHE A 430 -3.94 -7.11 0.60
C PHE A 430 -4.82 -7.31 1.82
N ALA A 431 -4.49 -6.65 2.93
CA ALA A 431 -5.29 -6.65 4.14
C ALA A 431 -6.26 -5.46 4.12
N ASP A 432 -7.55 -5.74 4.31
CA ASP A 432 -8.57 -4.71 4.43
C ASP A 432 -8.58 -4.10 5.83
N ALA A 433 -9.26 -2.97 5.99
CA ALA A 433 -9.51 -2.35 7.28
C ALA A 433 -10.27 -3.30 8.24
N GLY A 434 -10.19 -3.03 9.53
CA GLY A 434 -10.84 -3.84 10.57
C GLY A 434 -9.97 -4.99 11.07
N ASN A 435 -10.62 -6.05 11.59
CA ASN A 435 -9.96 -7.23 12.15
C ASN A 435 -9.06 -7.94 11.14
N SER A 436 -9.38 -7.88 9.84
CA SER A 436 -8.56 -8.42 8.74
C SER A 436 -7.12 -7.90 8.78
N CYS A 437 -6.95 -6.60 9.04
CA CYS A 437 -5.62 -6.01 9.20
C CYS A 437 -4.90 -6.61 10.42
N GLY A 438 -5.58 -6.75 11.55
CA GLY A 438 -5.00 -7.34 12.76
C GLY A 438 -4.58 -8.80 12.57
N TRP A 439 -5.43 -9.60 11.94
CA TRP A 439 -5.11 -10.99 11.61
C TRP A 439 -3.88 -11.11 10.72
N CYS A 440 -3.82 -10.31 9.64
CA CYS A 440 -2.67 -10.28 8.74
C CYS A 440 -1.41 -9.75 9.43
N SER A 441 -1.51 -8.70 10.23
CA SER A 441 -0.36 -8.10 10.92
C SER A 441 0.29 -9.05 11.92
N HIS A 442 -0.53 -9.79 12.67
CA HIS A 442 -0.06 -10.63 13.77
C HIS A 442 0.34 -12.04 13.34
N TYR A 443 -0.55 -12.71 12.58
CA TYR A 443 -0.45 -14.16 12.35
C TYR A 443 0.06 -14.55 10.96
N LEU A 444 -0.08 -13.67 9.95
CA LEU A 444 0.45 -13.96 8.63
C LEU A 444 1.98 -13.81 8.63
N VAL A 445 2.70 -14.78 8.11
CA VAL A 445 4.16 -14.73 7.94
C VAL A 445 4.48 -14.52 6.46
N ILE A 446 5.26 -13.49 6.18
CA ILE A 446 5.60 -13.07 4.80
C ILE A 446 7.11 -13.01 4.63
N ASP A 447 7.59 -13.73 3.62
CA ASP A 447 8.98 -13.67 3.18
C ASP A 447 9.06 -13.14 1.74
N PRO A 448 9.94 -12.20 1.42
CA PRO A 448 10.19 -11.77 0.05
C PRO A 448 10.54 -12.97 -0.87
N PRO A 449 10.11 -12.99 -2.12
CA PRO A 449 9.50 -11.88 -2.86
C PRO A 449 7.99 -11.69 -2.65
N THR A 450 7.33 -12.47 -1.78
CA THR A 450 5.93 -12.26 -1.39
C THR A 450 5.79 -10.93 -0.63
N GLN A 451 4.71 -10.18 -0.86
CA GLN A 451 4.48 -8.86 -0.28
C GLN A 451 3.11 -8.75 0.39
N ALA A 452 3.07 -8.08 1.53
CA ALA A 452 1.84 -7.67 2.18
C ALA A 452 1.58 -6.17 1.96
N HIS A 453 0.32 -5.79 1.77
CA HIS A 453 -0.12 -4.44 1.49
C HIS A 453 -1.33 -4.09 2.37
N ALA A 454 -1.35 -2.89 2.89
CA ALA A 454 -2.49 -2.31 3.59
C ALA A 454 -2.55 -0.80 3.32
N ALA A 455 -3.68 -0.17 3.61
CA ALA A 455 -3.85 1.29 3.53
C ALA A 455 -4.47 1.77 4.85
N LEU A 456 -3.64 1.86 5.88
CA LEU A 456 -4.07 2.04 7.28
C LEU A 456 -4.31 3.49 7.66
N GLU A 457 -3.81 4.46 6.88
CA GLU A 457 -3.84 5.87 7.24
C GLU A 457 -5.27 6.44 7.28
N ILE A 458 -6.05 6.18 6.25
CA ILE A 458 -7.48 6.52 6.19
C ILE A 458 -8.30 5.33 6.66
N GLY A 459 -7.82 4.11 6.38
CA GLY A 459 -8.47 2.89 6.82
C GLY A 459 -9.81 2.65 6.12
N SER A 460 -9.91 2.97 4.83
CA SER A 460 -11.14 2.77 4.06
C SER A 460 -11.49 1.29 3.97
N MET A 461 -12.67 0.90 4.46
CA MET A 461 -13.20 -0.46 4.31
C MET A 461 -13.44 -0.78 2.82
N GLY A 462 -13.14 -2.03 2.42
CA GLY A 462 -13.23 -2.47 1.03
C GLY A 462 -12.05 -2.09 0.15
N TYR A 463 -11.03 -1.43 0.71
CA TYR A 463 -9.79 -1.14 -0.01
C TYR A 463 -9.17 -2.39 -0.64
N ALA A 464 -8.96 -3.44 0.14
CA ALA A 464 -8.36 -4.68 -0.34
C ALA A 464 -9.20 -5.36 -1.43
N VAL A 465 -10.53 -5.21 -1.36
CA VAL A 465 -11.47 -5.80 -2.32
C VAL A 465 -11.23 -5.27 -3.74
N GLY A 466 -11.01 -3.96 -3.87
CA GLY A 466 -10.64 -3.35 -5.15
C GLY A 466 -9.16 -3.54 -5.48
N ALA A 467 -8.26 -3.27 -4.53
CA ALA A 467 -6.81 -3.24 -4.76
C ALA A 467 -6.26 -4.57 -5.30
N VAL A 468 -6.80 -5.71 -4.86
CA VAL A 468 -6.38 -7.04 -5.35
C VAL A 468 -6.64 -7.23 -6.84
N VAL A 469 -7.69 -6.61 -7.40
CA VAL A 469 -7.98 -6.64 -8.84
C VAL A 469 -6.86 -5.93 -9.61
N GLY A 470 -6.50 -4.73 -9.16
CA GLY A 470 -5.38 -3.98 -9.74
C GLY A 470 -4.05 -4.72 -9.64
N ALA A 471 -3.78 -5.34 -8.50
CA ALA A 471 -2.61 -6.17 -8.29
C ALA A 471 -2.53 -7.34 -9.29
N LYS A 472 -3.66 -8.05 -9.49
CA LYS A 472 -3.72 -9.17 -10.43
C LYS A 472 -3.57 -8.72 -11.88
N LEU A 473 -4.09 -7.54 -12.24
CA LEU A 473 -3.87 -6.94 -13.55
C LEU A 473 -2.40 -6.50 -13.76
N ALA A 474 -1.71 -6.09 -12.70
CA ALA A 474 -0.29 -5.72 -12.73
C ALA A 474 0.66 -6.92 -12.79
N ALA A 475 0.29 -8.02 -12.14
CA ALA A 475 1.07 -9.26 -12.07
C ALA A 475 0.18 -10.49 -12.38
N PRO A 476 -0.13 -10.74 -13.66
CA PRO A 476 -1.07 -11.80 -14.07
C PRO A 476 -0.66 -13.19 -13.61
N ASP A 477 0.63 -13.46 -13.49
CA ASP A 477 1.17 -14.77 -13.08
C ASP A 477 1.26 -14.93 -11.55
N ALA A 478 1.19 -13.84 -10.78
CA ALA A 478 1.26 -13.90 -9.34
C ALA A 478 -0.09 -14.29 -8.71
N VAL A 479 -0.02 -14.91 -7.55
CA VAL A 479 -1.20 -15.11 -6.69
C VAL A 479 -1.45 -13.81 -5.93
N CYS A 480 -2.63 -13.21 -6.17
CA CYS A 480 -3.06 -11.98 -5.51
C CYS A 480 -4.27 -12.27 -4.63
N VAL A 481 -4.17 -11.98 -3.35
CA VAL A 481 -5.16 -12.32 -2.34
C VAL A 481 -5.61 -11.07 -1.59
N ALA A 482 -6.91 -10.84 -1.49
CA ALA A 482 -7.50 -9.91 -0.54
C ALA A 482 -7.98 -10.67 0.70
N VAL A 483 -7.66 -10.18 1.88
CA VAL A 483 -8.22 -10.65 3.15
C VAL A 483 -9.10 -9.52 3.69
N CYS A 484 -10.41 -9.75 3.75
CA CYS A 484 -11.40 -8.73 4.12
C CYS A 484 -12.53 -9.30 4.96
N GLY A 485 -13.19 -8.46 5.73
CA GLY A 485 -14.44 -8.81 6.40
C GLY A 485 -15.63 -8.74 5.44
N ASP A 486 -16.76 -9.34 5.85
CA ASP A 486 -18.03 -9.28 5.14
C ASP A 486 -18.51 -7.82 4.93
N GLY A 487 -18.37 -6.95 5.93
CA GLY A 487 -18.69 -5.52 5.80
C GLY A 487 -17.87 -4.83 4.71
N GLY A 488 -16.56 -5.02 4.68
CA GLY A 488 -15.69 -4.47 3.64
C GLY A 488 -16.00 -5.02 2.25
N PHE A 489 -16.25 -6.33 2.16
CA PHE A 489 -16.65 -6.98 0.92
C PHE A 489 -17.97 -6.42 0.38
N LEU A 490 -18.98 -6.23 1.23
CA LEU A 490 -20.27 -5.69 0.80
C LEU A 490 -20.20 -4.23 0.33
N MET A 491 -19.23 -3.44 0.83
CA MET A 491 -19.04 -2.07 0.36
C MET A 491 -18.51 -1.98 -1.07
N HIS A 492 -17.60 -2.87 -1.47
CA HIS A 492 -16.91 -2.82 -2.76
C HIS A 492 -16.87 -4.16 -3.50
N GLY A 493 -17.66 -5.16 -3.09
CA GLY A 493 -17.72 -6.48 -3.70
C GLY A 493 -18.15 -6.48 -5.17
N SER A 494 -18.83 -5.44 -5.63
CA SER A 494 -19.16 -5.27 -7.06
C SER A 494 -17.92 -5.30 -7.96
N GLU A 495 -16.72 -4.98 -7.45
CA GLU A 495 -15.47 -5.05 -8.20
C GLU A 495 -15.01 -6.49 -8.51
N VAL A 496 -15.62 -7.49 -7.89
CA VAL A 496 -15.48 -8.90 -8.33
C VAL A 496 -15.92 -9.06 -9.78
N SER A 497 -17.02 -8.38 -10.19
CA SER A 497 -17.45 -8.38 -11.59
C SER A 497 -16.52 -7.62 -12.52
N THR A 498 -15.77 -6.64 -12.02
CA THR A 498 -14.66 -6.00 -12.76
C THR A 498 -13.54 -7.01 -13.02
N ALA A 499 -13.18 -7.81 -12.02
CA ALA A 499 -12.20 -8.87 -12.16
C ALA A 499 -12.64 -9.94 -13.17
N VAL A 500 -13.92 -10.36 -13.12
CA VAL A 500 -14.50 -11.31 -14.09
C VAL A 500 -14.41 -10.78 -15.52
N ALA A 501 -14.84 -9.53 -15.73
CA ALA A 501 -14.81 -8.91 -17.06
C ALA A 501 -13.40 -8.81 -17.66
N ASN A 502 -12.37 -8.69 -16.81
CA ASN A 502 -10.97 -8.55 -17.22
C ASN A 502 -10.16 -9.85 -17.04
N LYS A 503 -10.79 -10.97 -16.72
CA LYS A 503 -10.12 -12.24 -16.45
C LYS A 503 -8.99 -12.13 -15.42
N ALA A 504 -9.17 -11.25 -14.45
CA ALA A 504 -8.24 -11.05 -13.36
C ALA A 504 -8.53 -12.07 -12.26
N GLY A 505 -7.86 -13.20 -12.29
CA GLY A 505 -8.05 -14.32 -11.33
C GLY A 505 -7.54 -13.96 -9.93
N ALA A 506 -8.07 -12.90 -9.33
CA ALA A 506 -7.82 -12.53 -7.94
C ALA A 506 -8.58 -13.46 -6.98
N ILE A 507 -8.08 -13.57 -5.74
CA ILE A 507 -8.65 -14.39 -4.69
C ILE A 507 -9.09 -13.49 -3.54
N TRP A 508 -10.34 -13.63 -3.08
CA TRP A 508 -10.83 -12.98 -1.86
C TRP A 508 -11.04 -14.04 -0.78
N VAL A 509 -10.40 -13.85 0.36
CA VAL A 509 -10.67 -14.58 1.61
C VAL A 509 -11.54 -13.67 2.46
N VAL A 510 -12.81 -14.00 2.61
CA VAL A 510 -13.80 -13.15 3.25
C VAL A 510 -14.21 -13.76 4.58
N TRP A 511 -13.96 -13.06 5.68
CA TRP A 511 -14.47 -13.40 6.99
C TRP A 511 -15.98 -13.17 7.05
N SER A 512 -16.73 -14.16 7.50
CA SER A 512 -18.18 -14.10 7.59
C SER A 512 -18.62 -14.41 9.02
N GLU A 513 -18.90 -13.38 9.76
CA GLU A 513 -19.30 -13.43 11.17
C GLU A 513 -20.57 -12.63 11.47
N ASP A 514 -21.18 -11.99 10.46
CA ASP A 514 -22.39 -11.15 10.59
C ASP A 514 -22.20 -9.99 11.57
N ASP A 515 -21.01 -9.40 11.60
CA ASP A 515 -20.69 -8.33 12.55
C ASP A 515 -19.60 -7.38 12.00
N LEU A 516 -19.71 -6.10 12.32
CA LEU A 516 -18.60 -5.15 12.19
C LEU A 516 -17.68 -5.28 13.41
N SER A 517 -17.04 -6.43 13.53
CA SER A 517 -16.44 -6.97 14.75
C SER A 517 -15.37 -6.09 15.38
N MET A 518 -14.54 -5.41 14.59
CA MET A 518 -13.55 -4.49 15.16
C MET A 518 -14.24 -3.39 15.99
N VAL A 519 -15.41 -2.92 15.54
CA VAL A 519 -16.15 -1.86 16.24
C VAL A 519 -16.90 -2.43 17.43
N SER A 520 -17.62 -3.54 17.26
CA SER A 520 -18.37 -4.18 18.35
C SER A 520 -17.45 -4.63 19.49
N GLN A 521 -16.32 -5.25 19.18
CA GLN A 521 -15.29 -5.66 20.15
C GLN A 521 -14.67 -4.44 20.85
N GLY A 522 -14.35 -3.37 20.08
CA GLY A 522 -13.83 -2.13 20.63
C GLY A 522 -14.79 -1.43 21.58
N MET A 523 -16.08 -1.42 21.24
CA MET A 523 -17.12 -0.86 22.13
C MET A 523 -17.27 -1.68 23.40
N GLY A 524 -17.24 -3.02 23.31
CA GLY A 524 -17.25 -3.88 24.48
C GLY A 524 -16.05 -3.65 25.40
N PHE A 525 -14.89 -3.40 24.83
CA PHE A 525 -13.69 -3.04 25.61
C PHE A 525 -13.83 -1.67 26.29
N MET A 526 -14.40 -0.66 25.60
CA MET A 526 -14.52 0.71 26.11
C MET A 526 -15.68 0.89 27.10
N LEU A 527 -16.84 0.26 26.85
CA LEU A 527 -18.07 0.52 27.59
C LEU A 527 -18.42 -0.57 28.63
N HIS A 528 -17.70 -1.71 28.60
CA HIS A 528 -17.89 -2.85 29.50
C HIS A 528 -19.29 -3.48 29.49
N ASP A 529 -20.20 -3.00 28.65
CA ASP A 529 -21.57 -3.51 28.50
C ASP A 529 -21.89 -3.64 26.99
N GLN A 530 -22.14 -4.86 26.57
CA GLN A 530 -22.40 -5.18 25.16
C GLN A 530 -23.87 -5.51 24.87
N ALA A 531 -24.68 -5.76 25.89
CA ALA A 531 -25.98 -6.41 25.71
C ALA A 531 -26.96 -5.60 24.83
N ASP A 532 -26.90 -4.28 24.90
CA ASP A 532 -27.85 -3.40 24.20
C ASP A 532 -27.35 -2.89 22.82
N TYR A 533 -26.08 -3.09 22.50
CA TYR A 533 -25.47 -2.55 21.29
C TYR A 533 -25.29 -3.55 20.14
N ASP A 534 -25.48 -4.85 20.38
CA ASP A 534 -25.17 -5.93 19.43
C ASP A 534 -25.89 -5.73 18.08
N HIS A 535 -27.13 -5.24 18.09
CA HIS A 535 -27.91 -5.03 16.87
C HIS A 535 -27.42 -3.89 15.95
N TYR A 536 -26.61 -2.93 16.45
CA TYR A 536 -26.08 -1.83 15.65
C TYR A 536 -24.93 -2.25 14.73
N TYR A 537 -24.31 -3.38 15.01
CA TYR A 537 -23.13 -3.86 14.27
C TYR A 537 -23.46 -5.01 13.32
N ARG A 538 -24.69 -5.56 13.38
CA ARG A 538 -25.13 -6.66 12.54
C ARG A 538 -25.43 -6.22 11.12
N ILE A 539 -24.96 -7.01 10.14
CA ILE A 539 -25.14 -6.74 8.72
C ILE A 539 -26.13 -7.69 8.05
N GLY A 540 -26.76 -8.62 8.81
CA GLY A 540 -27.85 -9.49 8.33
C GLY A 540 -27.38 -10.78 7.63
N ASN A 541 -26.13 -11.18 7.78
CA ASN A 541 -25.56 -12.44 7.32
C ASN A 541 -25.91 -12.81 5.85
N PRO A 542 -25.62 -11.92 4.86
CA PRO A 542 -25.90 -12.20 3.47
C PRO A 542 -25.06 -13.36 2.94
N ASP A 543 -25.59 -14.11 1.98
CA ASP A 543 -24.85 -15.20 1.32
C ASP A 543 -23.85 -14.62 0.31
N ILE A 544 -22.66 -14.27 0.81
CA ILE A 544 -21.59 -13.65 0.03
C ILE A 544 -21.12 -14.57 -1.10
N ALA A 545 -21.11 -15.90 -0.90
CA ALA A 545 -20.72 -16.82 -1.95
C ALA A 545 -21.70 -16.74 -3.14
N LYS A 546 -23.01 -16.75 -2.89
CA LYS A 546 -24.00 -16.58 -3.97
C LYS A 546 -23.94 -15.20 -4.63
N ILE A 547 -23.65 -14.14 -3.87
CA ILE A 547 -23.45 -12.80 -4.43
C ILE A 547 -22.26 -12.83 -5.41
N ALA A 548 -21.15 -13.43 -5.03
CA ALA A 548 -19.96 -13.54 -5.87
C ALA A 548 -20.20 -14.43 -7.11
N GLU A 549 -20.90 -15.57 -6.96
CA GLU A 549 -21.32 -16.42 -8.08
C GLU A 549 -22.23 -15.67 -9.05
N GLY A 550 -23.18 -14.88 -8.53
CA GLY A 550 -24.04 -14.01 -9.35
C GLY A 550 -23.27 -12.97 -10.16
N MET A 551 -22.07 -12.60 -9.75
CA MET A 551 -21.16 -11.73 -10.49
C MET A 551 -20.22 -12.48 -11.45
N GLY A 552 -20.26 -13.83 -11.47
CA GLY A 552 -19.48 -14.68 -12.37
C GLY A 552 -18.15 -15.19 -11.79
N ALA A 553 -17.87 -14.99 -10.51
CA ALA A 553 -16.75 -15.60 -9.82
C ALA A 553 -17.06 -17.04 -9.43
N HIS A 554 -16.03 -17.85 -9.16
CA HIS A 554 -16.22 -19.07 -8.40
C HIS A 554 -16.20 -18.76 -6.90
N ALA A 555 -17.13 -19.32 -6.15
CA ALA A 555 -17.18 -19.07 -4.71
C ALA A 555 -17.51 -20.33 -3.93
N CYS A 556 -17.05 -20.36 -2.68
CA CYS A 556 -17.43 -21.41 -1.72
C CYS A 556 -17.44 -20.84 -0.31
N THR A 557 -18.19 -21.50 0.58
CA THR A 557 -18.19 -21.22 2.01
C THR A 557 -17.56 -22.40 2.75
N VAL A 558 -16.62 -22.11 3.64
CA VAL A 558 -15.89 -23.08 4.46
C VAL A 558 -16.02 -22.74 5.93
N SER A 559 -15.98 -23.75 6.80
CA SER A 559 -16.15 -23.58 8.25
C SER A 559 -15.00 -24.19 9.07
N SER A 560 -14.17 -25.02 8.44
CA SER A 560 -13.05 -25.68 9.11
C SER A 560 -11.70 -25.34 8.46
N PRO A 561 -10.59 -25.44 9.21
CA PRO A 561 -9.25 -25.25 8.67
C PRO A 561 -8.92 -26.19 7.50
N ALA A 562 -9.39 -27.42 7.53
CA ALA A 562 -9.15 -28.42 6.48
C ALA A 562 -9.90 -28.06 5.18
N GLU A 563 -11.17 -27.66 5.29
CA GLU A 563 -11.94 -27.17 4.14
C GLU A 563 -11.29 -25.93 3.53
N PHE A 564 -10.84 -24.97 4.37
CA PHE A 564 -10.14 -23.79 3.89
C PHE A 564 -8.87 -24.15 3.12
N ALA A 565 -8.03 -25.03 3.66
CA ALA A 565 -6.79 -25.44 3.00
C ALA A 565 -7.07 -26.03 1.59
N SER A 566 -8.07 -26.91 1.50
CA SER A 566 -8.46 -27.51 0.22
C SER A 566 -9.03 -26.49 -0.76
N ALA A 567 -9.93 -25.62 -0.29
CA ALA A 567 -10.54 -24.58 -1.10
C ALA A 567 -9.51 -23.56 -1.60
N PHE A 568 -8.57 -23.17 -0.74
CA PHE A 568 -7.54 -22.19 -1.09
C PHE A 568 -6.55 -22.75 -2.12
N VAL A 569 -6.14 -24.01 -2.03
CA VAL A 569 -5.33 -24.67 -3.06
C VAL A 569 -6.07 -24.71 -4.40
N ALA A 570 -7.35 -25.05 -4.40
CA ALA A 570 -8.17 -25.04 -5.61
C ALA A 570 -8.31 -23.62 -6.18
N ALA A 571 -8.47 -22.60 -5.32
CA ALA A 571 -8.54 -21.20 -5.72
C ALA A 571 -7.23 -20.72 -6.37
N ILE A 572 -6.07 -21.10 -5.83
CA ILE A 572 -4.76 -20.79 -6.45
C ILE A 572 -4.69 -21.35 -7.87
N GLU A 573 -5.05 -22.60 -8.08
CA GLU A 573 -5.01 -23.21 -9.42
C GLU A 573 -6.00 -22.56 -10.39
N ALA A 574 -7.23 -22.30 -9.96
CA ALA A 574 -8.25 -21.66 -10.80
C ALA A 574 -7.87 -20.20 -11.14
N SER A 575 -7.22 -19.49 -10.22
CA SER A 575 -6.76 -18.11 -10.43
C SER A 575 -5.75 -17.96 -11.58
N LYS A 576 -4.97 -19.00 -11.86
CA LYS A 576 -4.02 -19.05 -12.98
C LYS A 576 -4.73 -19.02 -14.35
N SER A 577 -5.96 -19.49 -14.40
CA SER A 577 -6.80 -19.44 -15.61
C SER A 577 -7.59 -18.13 -15.76
N GLY A 578 -7.33 -17.15 -14.92
CA GLY A 578 -8.01 -15.85 -14.94
C GLY A 578 -9.41 -15.87 -14.34
N VAL A 579 -9.77 -16.90 -13.58
CA VAL A 579 -11.09 -17.02 -12.93
C VAL A 579 -11.03 -16.47 -11.51
N PRO A 580 -11.75 -15.37 -11.18
CA PRO A 580 -11.84 -14.83 -9.83
C PRO A 580 -12.42 -15.84 -8.83
N GLN A 581 -11.87 -15.87 -7.62
CA GLN A 581 -12.20 -16.85 -6.57
C GLN A 581 -12.61 -16.15 -5.28
N VAL A 582 -13.72 -16.53 -4.68
CA VAL A 582 -14.16 -16.00 -3.37
C VAL A 582 -14.32 -17.16 -2.39
N VAL A 583 -13.45 -17.19 -1.38
CA VAL A 583 -13.48 -18.17 -0.29
C VAL A 583 -14.04 -17.48 0.95
N VAL A 584 -15.30 -17.77 1.27
CA VAL A 584 -15.99 -17.26 2.45
C VAL A 584 -15.68 -18.16 3.63
N VAL A 585 -15.07 -17.62 4.66
CA VAL A 585 -14.69 -18.36 5.88
C VAL A 585 -15.67 -18.02 6.99
N ARG A 586 -16.46 -18.98 7.42
CA ARG A 586 -17.23 -18.85 8.67
C ARG A 586 -16.27 -18.98 9.83
N GLU A 587 -16.11 -17.90 10.56
CA GLU A 587 -15.16 -17.83 11.66
C GLU A 587 -15.82 -17.84 13.03
N ASP A 588 -14.99 -18.09 14.04
CA ASP A 588 -15.37 -17.91 15.43
C ASP A 588 -15.45 -16.42 15.78
N ARG A 589 -16.67 -15.86 15.82
CA ARG A 589 -16.89 -14.42 16.10
C ARG A 589 -16.43 -13.96 17.49
N THR A 590 -16.06 -14.90 18.38
CA THR A 590 -15.46 -14.53 19.68
C THR A 590 -13.96 -14.24 19.54
N ALA A 591 -13.36 -14.55 18.39
CA ALA A 591 -11.99 -14.27 18.11
C ALA A 591 -11.78 -12.76 17.91
N ALA A 592 -10.74 -12.22 18.53
CA ALA A 592 -10.35 -10.82 18.37
C ALA A 592 -8.84 -10.75 18.11
N PRO A 593 -8.39 -9.97 17.11
CA PRO A 593 -6.96 -9.74 16.95
C PRO A 593 -6.42 -8.91 18.11
N PRO A 594 -5.12 -8.98 18.42
CA PRO A 594 -4.57 -8.37 19.65
C PRO A 594 -4.41 -6.85 19.55
N PHE A 595 -5.44 -6.14 19.10
CA PHE A 595 -5.44 -4.67 19.03
C PHE A 595 -5.54 -3.99 20.40
N TYR A 596 -6.16 -4.68 21.38
CA TYR A 596 -6.42 -4.14 22.71
C TYR A 596 -5.60 -4.86 23.78
N VAL A 597 -4.58 -5.60 23.38
CA VAL A 597 -3.71 -6.37 24.26
C VAL A 597 -2.51 -5.54 24.68
N HIS A 598 -2.16 -5.60 25.96
CA HIS A 598 -0.91 -5.05 26.45
C HIS A 598 0.28 -5.90 25.95
N GLN A 599 1.07 -5.34 25.06
CA GLN A 599 2.19 -6.05 24.40
C GLN A 599 3.37 -6.33 25.34
N PHE A 600 3.39 -5.73 26.53
CA PHE A 600 4.44 -5.89 27.53
C PHE A 600 3.87 -6.53 28.82
N PRO A 601 3.43 -7.80 28.78
CA PRO A 601 2.71 -8.42 29.90
C PRO A 601 3.51 -8.54 31.19
N TRP A 602 4.84 -8.41 31.13
CA TRP A 602 5.72 -8.36 32.29
C TRP A 602 5.93 -6.96 32.89
N LEU A 603 5.39 -5.92 32.28
CA LEU A 603 5.38 -4.56 32.80
C LEU A 603 4.00 -4.25 33.40
N ALA A 604 3.96 -3.34 34.37
CA ALA A 604 2.68 -2.84 34.84
C ALA A 604 1.93 -2.17 33.69
N PRO A 605 0.61 -2.38 33.54
CA PRO A 605 -0.18 -1.66 32.54
C PRO A 605 -0.03 -0.15 32.76
N PRO A 606 -0.07 0.67 31.69
CA PRO A 606 -0.06 2.11 31.82
C PRO A 606 -1.25 2.55 32.72
N PRO A 607 -1.09 3.60 33.52
CA PRO A 607 -2.21 4.15 34.28
C PRO A 607 -3.34 4.53 33.31
N SER A 608 -4.55 4.15 33.67
CA SER A 608 -5.78 4.36 32.90
C SER A 608 -6.08 5.82 32.63
#